data_0ecfcd2e38328f640026846a461a8283
#
_entry.id   0ecfcd2e38328f640026846a461a8283
#
_cell.length_a   1.000
_cell.length_b   1.000
_cell.length_c   1.000
_cell.angle_alpha   90.00
_cell.angle_beta   90.00
_cell.angle_gamma   90.00
#
_symmetry.space_group_name_H-M   'P 1'
#
loop_
_entity.id
_entity.type
_entity.pdbx_description
1 polymer ?
#
loop_
_entity_poly.entity_id
_entity_poly.type
_entity_poly.pdbx_seq_one_letter_code
_entity_poly.pdbx_strand_id
1 'polypeptide(L)'
;MKQALSLIGVSFLSVVSSLAADKKPNIILILADDMRASGMNFLGKEQVQTPNLDKLAGESTVFTNAHIMGGTSGAVSMPSRAMLMTGKYLYNLEKQGATIPNSHTMIGETLQKAGYNTFHTGKWHSSYEALNRCFKEGKAIFFGGMWDHWNVPLYDYHADMNYGKRRPVIHNQAKSNKVEYEIGEYMYSGKHSVDIFTHEAVEYIQQQKDKNQPFFLSVAYMSPHDPRSMPDEYMQLYDQSQIQLPPNFMEKHPFDNGELEIRDE
;
A
#
# COMPACT_ATOMS: atom_id res chain seq x y z
N MET A 1 59.75 -34.51 56.79
CA MET A 1 59.61 -33.99 55.44
C MET A 1 58.14 -34.16 55.01
N LYS A 2 57.35 -33.10 55.04
CA LYS A 2 55.93 -33.12 54.57
C LYS A 2 55.86 -32.18 53.40
N GLN A 3 55.60 -32.71 52.19
CA GLN A 3 55.37 -31.93 50.99
C GLN A 3 53.90 -31.46 51.01
N ALA A 4 53.67 -30.15 50.91
CA ALA A 4 52.42 -29.57 50.73
C ALA A 4 52.13 -29.48 49.20
N LEU A 5 51.06 -30.16 48.76
CA LEU A 5 50.55 -30.01 47.41
C LEU A 5 49.67 -28.75 47.40
N SER A 6 50.05 -27.78 46.59
CA SER A 6 49.25 -26.58 46.32
C SER A 6 48.33 -26.85 45.13
N LEU A 7 46.99 -26.91 45.37
CA LEU A 7 45.99 -26.98 44.33
C LEU A 7 45.74 -25.56 43.78
N ILE A 8 46.12 -25.31 42.56
CA ILE A 8 45.76 -24.11 41.82
C ILE A 8 44.38 -24.37 41.19
N GLY A 9 43.35 -23.76 41.75
CA GLY A 9 42.03 -23.74 41.19
C GLY A 9 41.94 -22.77 40.00
N VAL A 10 41.81 -23.31 38.79
CA VAL A 10 41.52 -22.49 37.59
C VAL A 10 40.03 -22.29 37.54
N SER A 11 39.57 -21.08 37.91
CA SER A 11 38.21 -20.65 37.72
C SER A 11 37.98 -20.28 36.25
N PHE A 12 37.28 -21.11 35.50
CA PHE A 12 36.75 -20.76 34.18
C PHE A 12 35.58 -19.76 34.37
N LEU A 13 35.84 -18.46 34.18
CA LEU A 13 34.80 -17.47 33.97
C LEU A 13 34.24 -17.70 32.55
N SER A 14 33.09 -18.36 32.44
CA SER A 14 32.29 -18.42 31.23
C SER A 14 31.70 -17.04 31.00
N VAL A 15 32.32 -16.21 30.17
CA VAL A 15 31.71 -14.99 29.64
C VAL A 15 30.63 -15.43 28.66
N VAL A 16 29.42 -15.56 29.15
CA VAL A 16 28.23 -15.66 28.28
C VAL A 16 28.05 -14.29 27.65
N SER A 17 28.68 -14.07 26.50
CA SER A 17 28.33 -12.96 25.61
C SER A 17 26.90 -13.20 25.16
N SER A 18 25.97 -12.64 25.87
CA SER A 18 24.60 -12.47 25.35
C SER A 18 24.72 -11.53 24.16
N LEU A 19 24.88 -12.09 22.97
CA LEU A 19 24.60 -11.38 21.74
C LEU A 19 23.11 -11.03 21.84
N ALA A 20 22.81 -9.81 22.27
CA ALA A 20 21.48 -9.25 22.08
C ALA A 20 21.23 -9.34 20.57
N ALA A 21 20.42 -10.31 20.15
CA ALA A 21 20.01 -10.40 18.76
C ALA A 21 19.40 -9.04 18.41
N ASP A 22 19.99 -8.35 17.45
CA ASP A 22 19.48 -7.06 16.99
C ASP A 22 17.99 -7.21 16.69
N LYS A 23 17.19 -6.42 17.41
CA LYS A 23 15.73 -6.46 17.26
C LYS A 23 15.40 -6.09 15.81
N LYS A 24 14.83 -7.00 15.06
CA LYS A 24 14.42 -6.75 13.68
C LYS A 24 13.48 -5.53 13.63
N PRO A 25 13.69 -4.58 12.72
CA PRO A 25 12.84 -3.39 12.61
C PRO A 25 11.44 -3.76 12.11
N ASN A 26 10.44 -3.00 12.51
CA ASN A 26 9.16 -3.02 11.84
C ASN A 26 9.28 -2.35 10.47
N ILE A 27 8.54 -2.83 9.49
CA ILE A 27 8.55 -2.33 8.11
C ILE A 27 7.15 -1.85 7.76
N ILE A 28 7.04 -0.59 7.31
CA ILE A 28 5.79 -0.02 6.83
C ILE A 28 6.01 0.42 5.38
N LEU A 29 5.21 -0.14 4.48
CA LEU A 29 5.14 0.25 3.07
C LEU A 29 3.89 1.09 2.87
N ILE A 30 4.06 2.37 2.50
CA ILE A 30 2.95 3.26 2.15
C ILE A 30 3.00 3.50 0.64
N LEU A 31 1.91 3.21 -0.04
CA LEU A 31 1.78 3.37 -1.48
C LEU A 31 0.61 4.31 -1.81
N ALA A 32 0.90 5.40 -2.49
CA ALA A 32 -0.10 6.29 -3.11
C ALA A 32 -0.29 5.89 -4.58
N ASP A 33 -1.53 5.85 -5.05
CA ASP A 33 -1.86 5.45 -6.42
C ASP A 33 -1.93 6.67 -7.34
N ASP A 34 -1.21 6.65 -8.46
CA ASP A 34 -1.11 7.74 -9.44
C ASP A 34 -0.55 9.08 -8.89
N MET A 35 0.24 9.02 -7.83
CA MET A 35 0.88 10.20 -7.29
C MET A 35 2.06 10.61 -8.17
N ARG A 36 1.97 11.79 -8.80
CA ARG A 36 3.08 12.37 -9.57
C ARG A 36 4.22 12.81 -8.64
N ALA A 37 5.46 12.68 -9.11
CA ALA A 37 6.62 13.19 -8.37
C ALA A 37 6.51 14.70 -8.08
N SER A 38 5.93 15.47 -9.01
CA SER A 38 5.67 16.90 -8.83
C SER A 38 4.64 17.20 -7.74
N GLY A 39 3.80 16.25 -7.36
CA GLY A 39 2.79 16.36 -6.29
C GLY A 39 3.38 16.30 -4.86
N MET A 40 4.67 16.48 -4.69
CA MET A 40 5.36 16.55 -3.39
C MET A 40 6.02 17.90 -3.23
N ASN A 41 5.61 18.67 -2.21
CA ASN A 41 6.05 20.06 -2.03
C ASN A 41 7.58 20.19 -1.90
N PHE A 42 8.25 19.27 -1.22
CA PHE A 42 9.72 19.33 -1.05
C PHE A 42 10.50 19.24 -2.37
N LEU A 43 9.87 18.83 -3.48
CA LEU A 43 10.46 18.90 -4.82
C LEU A 43 10.28 20.26 -5.50
N GLY A 44 9.43 21.15 -4.94
CA GLY A 44 9.27 22.54 -5.37
C GLY A 44 8.72 22.75 -6.78
N LYS A 45 7.97 21.78 -7.32
CA LYS A 45 7.49 21.78 -8.71
C LYS A 45 6.05 22.23 -8.89
N GLU A 46 5.23 22.10 -7.86
CA GLU A 46 3.80 22.44 -7.88
C GLU A 46 3.37 23.12 -6.59
N GLN A 47 2.23 23.81 -6.63
CA GLN A 47 1.65 24.49 -5.46
C GLN A 47 0.84 23.50 -4.61
N VAL A 48 1.47 22.47 -4.08
CA VAL A 48 0.85 21.50 -3.20
C VAL A 48 1.40 21.58 -1.78
N GLN A 49 0.58 21.32 -0.79
CA GLN A 49 0.95 21.32 0.61
C GLN A 49 1.07 19.88 1.10
N THR A 50 2.29 19.41 1.36
CA THR A 50 2.56 18.05 1.83
C THR A 50 3.42 18.05 3.11
N PRO A 51 2.99 18.74 4.20
CA PRO A 51 3.85 19.01 5.36
C PRO A 51 4.38 17.74 6.04
N ASN A 52 3.59 16.67 6.08
CA ASN A 52 4.01 15.41 6.69
C ASN A 52 5.00 14.65 5.79
N LEU A 53 4.81 14.68 4.46
CA LEU A 53 5.78 14.10 3.52
C LEU A 53 7.07 14.91 3.48
N ASP A 54 6.99 16.25 3.56
CA ASP A 54 8.15 17.13 3.63
C ASP A 54 9.00 16.85 4.87
N LYS A 55 8.35 16.66 6.04
CA LYS A 55 9.03 16.27 7.26
C LYS A 55 9.70 14.90 7.12
N LEU A 56 8.98 13.90 6.59
CA LEU A 56 9.52 12.56 6.36
C LEU A 56 10.72 12.62 5.40
N ALA A 57 10.62 13.39 4.32
CA ALA A 57 11.71 13.57 3.36
C ALA A 57 12.96 14.18 4.01
N GLY A 58 12.79 15.16 4.92
CA GLY A 58 13.89 15.78 5.67
C GLY A 58 14.63 14.84 6.62
N GLU A 59 13.99 13.74 7.04
CA GLU A 59 14.54 12.75 7.98
C GLU A 59 14.94 11.42 7.29
N SER A 60 14.86 11.34 5.95
CA SER A 60 15.00 10.08 5.21
C SER A 60 15.85 10.20 3.95
N THR A 61 16.06 9.09 3.26
CA THR A 61 16.66 9.07 1.92
C THR A 61 15.57 9.24 0.87
N VAL A 62 15.71 10.27 0.03
CA VAL A 62 14.79 10.57 -1.08
C VAL A 62 15.39 10.11 -2.40
N PHE A 63 14.67 9.24 -3.12
CA PHE A 63 15.03 8.81 -4.47
C PHE A 63 14.37 9.70 -5.52
N THR A 64 15.08 10.70 -6.01
CA THR A 64 14.54 11.70 -6.95
C THR A 64 14.39 11.20 -8.38
N ASN A 65 15.03 10.08 -8.72
CA ASN A 65 15.04 9.46 -10.05
C ASN A 65 14.53 8.01 -10.02
N ALA A 66 13.51 7.75 -9.20
CA ALA A 66 12.83 6.47 -9.22
C ALA A 66 11.86 6.40 -10.41
N HIS A 67 11.88 5.29 -11.15
CA HIS A 67 11.05 5.08 -12.35
C HIS A 67 10.34 3.74 -12.27
N ILE A 68 9.14 3.68 -12.84
CA ILE A 68 8.44 2.43 -13.12
C ILE A 68 8.67 2.03 -14.59
N MET A 69 8.52 0.74 -14.89
CA MET A 69 8.67 0.26 -16.27
C MET A 69 7.43 0.55 -17.15
N GLY A 70 6.36 1.08 -16.56
CA GLY A 70 5.08 1.24 -17.25
C GLY A 70 4.30 -0.07 -17.36
N GLY A 71 3.49 -0.17 -18.38
CA GLY A 71 2.66 -1.33 -18.73
C GLY A 71 2.50 -1.47 -20.23
N THR A 72 1.76 -2.46 -20.67
CA THR A 72 1.39 -2.66 -22.08
C THR A 72 -0.02 -2.13 -22.39
N SER A 73 -0.65 -1.52 -21.41
CA SER A 73 -1.97 -0.85 -21.48
C SER A 73 -1.96 0.39 -20.57
N GLY A 74 -2.98 1.24 -20.66
CA GLY A 74 -3.07 2.48 -19.87
C GLY A 74 -2.98 2.27 -18.36
N ALA A 75 -3.67 1.26 -17.83
CA ALA A 75 -3.68 0.97 -16.39
C ALA A 75 -2.38 0.34 -15.91
N VAL A 76 -1.46 1.15 -15.39
CA VAL A 76 -0.11 0.69 -14.95
C VAL A 76 -0.01 0.36 -13.45
N SER A 77 -1.04 0.63 -12.66
CA SER A 77 -1.02 0.36 -11.21
C SER A 77 -0.92 -1.14 -10.88
N MET A 78 -1.57 -2.01 -11.66
CA MET A 78 -1.52 -3.46 -11.48
C MET A 78 -0.11 -4.02 -11.70
N PRO A 79 0.56 -3.79 -12.85
CA PRO A 79 1.94 -4.25 -13.05
C PRO A 79 2.92 -3.60 -12.08
N SER A 80 2.76 -2.33 -11.75
CA SER A 80 3.61 -1.63 -10.78
C SER A 80 3.57 -2.31 -9.40
N ARG A 81 2.38 -2.64 -8.91
CA ARG A 81 2.19 -3.35 -7.63
C ARG A 81 2.80 -4.74 -7.67
N ALA A 82 2.61 -5.48 -8.76
CA ALA A 82 3.19 -6.81 -8.91
C ALA A 82 4.72 -6.76 -8.98
N MET A 83 5.31 -5.79 -9.69
CA MET A 83 6.77 -5.55 -9.70
C MET A 83 7.29 -5.22 -8.30
N LEU A 84 6.60 -4.33 -7.57
CA LEU A 84 6.96 -3.95 -6.21
C LEU A 84 6.94 -5.16 -5.25
N MET A 85 5.90 -5.96 -5.31
CA MET A 85 5.75 -7.12 -4.41
C MET A 85 6.72 -8.26 -4.72
N THR A 86 7.10 -8.45 -5.99
CA THR A 86 7.95 -9.58 -6.42
C THR A 86 9.41 -9.22 -6.63
N GLY A 87 9.75 -7.92 -6.74
CA GLY A 87 11.08 -7.47 -7.16
C GLY A 87 11.43 -7.85 -8.61
N LYS A 88 10.45 -8.21 -9.44
CA LYS A 88 10.66 -8.64 -10.83
C LYS A 88 10.31 -7.51 -11.79
N TYR A 89 11.01 -7.49 -12.92
CA TYR A 89 10.68 -6.60 -14.02
C TYR A 89 9.40 -7.04 -14.75
N LEU A 90 8.72 -6.09 -15.39
CA LEU A 90 7.44 -6.30 -16.06
C LEU A 90 7.45 -7.48 -17.05
N TYR A 91 8.49 -7.60 -17.86
CA TYR A 91 8.62 -8.67 -18.85
C TYR A 91 8.79 -10.09 -18.25
N ASN A 92 9.02 -10.17 -16.93
CA ASN A 92 9.05 -11.42 -16.18
C ASN A 92 7.72 -11.70 -15.44
N LEU A 93 6.72 -10.84 -15.60
CA LEU A 93 5.42 -10.97 -14.97
C LEU A 93 4.38 -11.48 -15.95
N GLU A 94 3.76 -12.61 -15.63
CA GLU A 94 2.65 -13.14 -16.42
C GLU A 94 1.42 -12.24 -16.32
N LYS A 95 0.68 -12.09 -17.42
CA LYS A 95 -0.57 -11.31 -17.46
C LYS A 95 -0.42 -9.93 -16.81
N GLN A 96 0.72 -9.29 -16.96
CA GLN A 96 1.03 -7.98 -16.39
C GLN A 96 0.83 -7.88 -14.86
N GLY A 97 0.95 -8.97 -14.14
CA GLY A 97 0.77 -8.99 -12.69
C GLY A 97 -0.69 -9.09 -12.21
N ALA A 98 -1.65 -9.32 -13.10
CA ALA A 98 -3.04 -9.60 -12.70
C ALA A 98 -3.12 -10.84 -11.81
N THR A 99 -2.22 -11.79 -12.06
CA THR A 99 -1.98 -12.94 -11.18
C THR A 99 -0.48 -13.06 -10.93
N ILE A 100 -0.09 -13.33 -9.69
CA ILE A 100 1.30 -13.58 -9.31
C ILE A 100 1.44 -15.08 -9.06
N PRO A 101 2.05 -15.85 -9.98
CA PRO A 101 2.14 -17.30 -9.87
C PRO A 101 3.04 -17.72 -8.69
N ASN A 102 2.89 -18.97 -8.24
CA ASN A 102 3.63 -19.51 -7.08
C ASN A 102 5.15 -19.56 -7.31
N SER A 103 5.60 -19.55 -8.56
CA SER A 103 7.02 -19.46 -8.94
C SER A 103 7.65 -18.10 -8.61
N HIS A 104 6.84 -17.07 -8.34
CA HIS A 104 7.31 -15.74 -7.99
C HIS A 104 7.09 -15.48 -6.48
N THR A 105 8.16 -15.54 -5.71
CA THR A 105 8.14 -15.20 -4.28
C THR A 105 7.93 -13.70 -4.10
N MET A 106 7.03 -13.33 -3.20
CA MET A 106 6.75 -11.94 -2.86
C MET A 106 7.45 -11.52 -1.58
N ILE A 107 7.61 -10.20 -1.40
CA ILE A 107 8.24 -9.62 -0.20
C ILE A 107 7.58 -10.12 1.10
N GLY A 108 6.24 -10.20 1.14
CA GLY A 108 5.51 -10.68 2.31
C GLY A 108 5.86 -12.13 2.64
N GLU A 109 5.97 -13.02 1.64
CA GLU A 109 6.38 -14.42 1.84
C GLU A 109 7.81 -14.52 2.39
N THR A 110 8.72 -13.67 1.91
CA THR A 110 10.10 -13.60 2.40
C THR A 110 10.14 -13.12 3.86
N LEU A 111 9.39 -12.08 4.18
CA LEU A 111 9.33 -11.54 5.54
C LEU A 111 8.64 -12.49 6.52
N GLN A 112 7.61 -13.23 6.10
CA GLN A 112 6.98 -14.30 6.90
C GLN A 112 8.00 -15.38 7.27
N LYS A 113 8.82 -15.84 6.31
CA LYS A 113 9.91 -16.79 6.56
C LYS A 113 10.96 -16.24 7.53
N ALA A 114 11.14 -14.92 7.54
CA ALA A 114 12.00 -14.22 8.48
C ALA A 114 11.34 -13.96 9.84
N GLY A 115 10.11 -14.43 10.08
CA GLY A 115 9.40 -14.32 11.36
C GLY A 115 8.58 -13.05 11.54
N TYR A 116 8.33 -12.29 10.47
CA TYR A 116 7.45 -11.12 10.52
C TYR A 116 5.98 -11.52 10.51
N ASN A 117 5.15 -10.79 11.26
CA ASN A 117 3.72 -10.75 10.99
C ASN A 117 3.46 -9.81 9.81
N THR A 118 2.51 -10.14 8.92
CA THR A 118 2.28 -9.39 7.68
C THR A 118 0.81 -8.99 7.55
N PHE A 119 0.57 -7.68 7.38
CA PHE A 119 -0.76 -7.09 7.32
C PHE A 119 -0.92 -6.18 6.11
N HIS A 120 -2.10 -6.19 5.49
CA HIS A 120 -2.45 -5.33 4.38
C HIS A 120 -3.75 -4.58 4.60
N THR A 121 -3.79 -3.31 4.19
CA THR A 121 -5.02 -2.52 4.05
C THR A 121 -4.97 -1.67 2.79
N GLY A 122 -6.12 -1.49 2.15
CA GLY A 122 -6.26 -0.69 0.93
C GLY A 122 -6.25 -1.48 -0.37
N LYS A 123 -5.87 -0.82 -1.47
CA LYS A 123 -5.92 -1.36 -2.83
C LYS A 123 -4.87 -2.45 -3.04
N TRP A 124 -5.32 -3.66 -3.38
CA TRP A 124 -4.44 -4.78 -3.74
C TRP A 124 -4.18 -4.88 -5.24
N HIS A 125 -5.24 -4.89 -6.03
CA HIS A 125 -5.21 -4.91 -7.50
C HIS A 125 -4.47 -6.12 -8.10
N SER A 126 -4.61 -7.28 -7.48
CA SER A 126 -4.14 -8.58 -7.98
C SER A 126 -5.06 -9.69 -7.46
N SER A 127 -4.70 -10.96 -7.70
CA SER A 127 -5.54 -12.09 -7.30
C SER A 127 -5.64 -12.29 -5.79
N TYR A 128 -6.68 -12.97 -5.34
CA TYR A 128 -6.90 -13.37 -3.95
C TYR A 128 -5.80 -14.29 -3.43
N GLU A 129 -5.37 -15.24 -4.26
CA GLU A 129 -4.32 -16.20 -3.94
C GLU A 129 -2.99 -15.48 -3.66
N ALA A 130 -2.66 -14.47 -4.45
CA ALA A 130 -1.47 -13.68 -4.25
C ALA A 130 -1.53 -12.89 -2.93
N LEU A 131 -2.69 -12.30 -2.59
CA LEU A 131 -2.89 -11.64 -1.30
C LEU A 131 -2.62 -12.60 -0.14
N ASN A 132 -3.29 -13.77 -0.15
CA ASN A 132 -3.22 -14.74 0.95
C ASN A 132 -1.83 -15.35 1.12
N ARG A 133 -1.03 -15.40 0.08
CA ARG A 133 0.39 -15.78 0.17
C ARG A 133 1.24 -14.67 0.77
N CYS A 134 0.98 -13.42 0.37
CA CYS A 134 1.76 -12.25 0.76
C CYS A 134 1.50 -11.80 2.19
N PHE A 135 0.27 -11.96 2.68
CA PHE A 135 -0.16 -11.48 3.99
C PHE A 135 -0.85 -12.56 4.81
N LYS A 136 -0.77 -12.41 6.13
CA LYS A 136 -1.43 -13.28 7.12
C LYS A 136 -2.67 -12.66 7.72
N GLU A 137 -2.75 -11.34 7.66
CA GLU A 137 -3.84 -10.54 8.19
C GLU A 137 -4.12 -9.38 7.23
N GLY A 138 -5.31 -8.84 7.29
CA GLY A 138 -5.68 -7.65 6.53
C GLY A 138 -7.09 -7.19 6.83
N LYS A 139 -7.31 -5.89 6.65
CA LYS A 139 -8.60 -5.25 6.86
C LYS A 139 -8.83 -4.19 5.79
N ALA A 140 -10.11 -3.96 5.47
CA ALA A 140 -10.50 -2.97 4.47
C ALA A 140 -9.73 -3.13 3.15
N ILE A 141 -9.70 -4.33 2.58
CA ILE A 141 -8.98 -4.65 1.35
C ILE A 141 -9.87 -4.33 0.15
N PHE A 142 -9.35 -3.58 -0.80
CA PHE A 142 -9.97 -3.32 -2.09
C PHE A 142 -9.23 -4.07 -3.21
N PHE A 143 -9.92 -5.00 -3.87
CA PHE A 143 -9.32 -5.82 -4.93
C PHE A 143 -9.38 -5.20 -6.32
N GLY A 144 -10.19 -4.15 -6.50
CA GLY A 144 -10.37 -3.50 -7.79
C GLY A 144 -9.25 -2.52 -8.16
N GLY A 145 -9.35 -2.00 -9.38
CA GLY A 145 -8.43 -0.98 -9.91
C GLY A 145 -8.84 0.44 -9.54
N MET A 146 -10.11 0.78 -9.69
CA MET A 146 -10.68 2.10 -9.46
C MET A 146 -12.09 1.97 -8.88
N TRP A 147 -12.47 2.91 -8.02
CA TRP A 147 -13.80 2.99 -7.43
C TRP A 147 -14.05 4.38 -6.84
N ASP A 148 -15.32 4.70 -6.57
CA ASP A 148 -15.68 5.87 -5.78
C ASP A 148 -15.07 5.81 -4.37
N HIS A 149 -14.27 6.80 -4.00
CA HIS A 149 -13.56 6.85 -2.71
C HIS A 149 -14.48 6.91 -1.48
N TRP A 150 -15.74 7.32 -1.66
CA TRP A 150 -16.73 7.43 -0.58
C TRP A 150 -17.59 6.17 -0.39
N ASN A 151 -17.46 5.21 -1.30
CA ASN A 151 -18.29 4.00 -1.32
C ASN A 151 -17.50 2.76 -1.74
N VAL A 152 -16.25 2.64 -1.28
CA VAL A 152 -15.36 1.54 -1.69
C VAL A 152 -15.90 0.20 -1.19
N PRO A 153 -16.03 -0.82 -2.07
CA PRO A 153 -16.38 -2.18 -1.68
C PRO A 153 -15.16 -2.86 -1.05
N LEU A 154 -15.29 -3.29 0.20
CA LEU A 154 -14.20 -3.75 1.01
C LEU A 154 -14.37 -5.21 1.42
N TYR A 155 -13.24 -5.85 1.72
CA TYR A 155 -13.13 -7.18 2.29
C TYR A 155 -12.15 -7.18 3.47
N ASP A 156 -12.37 -8.06 4.43
CA ASP A 156 -11.35 -8.44 5.39
C ASP A 156 -10.57 -9.66 4.85
N TYR A 157 -9.44 -9.95 5.44
CA TYR A 157 -8.63 -11.11 5.09
C TYR A 157 -9.35 -12.41 5.44
N HIS A 158 -9.43 -13.32 4.48
CA HIS A 158 -9.99 -14.66 4.62
C HIS A 158 -8.92 -15.73 4.37
N ALA A 159 -8.56 -16.48 5.42
CA ALA A 159 -7.58 -17.56 5.31
C ALA A 159 -8.03 -18.68 4.36
N ASP A 160 -9.34 -18.90 4.22
CA ASP A 160 -9.98 -19.84 3.29
C ASP A 160 -10.17 -19.28 1.88
N MET A 161 -9.72 -18.05 1.61
CA MET A 161 -9.87 -17.34 0.34
C MET A 161 -11.32 -17.14 -0.12
N ASN A 162 -12.28 -17.15 0.79
CA ASN A 162 -13.70 -16.98 0.47
C ASN A 162 -14.07 -15.50 0.30
N TYR A 163 -13.61 -14.89 -0.79
CA TYR A 163 -13.90 -13.48 -1.17
C TYR A 163 -15.12 -13.36 -2.10
N GLY A 164 -15.91 -14.41 -2.25
CA GLY A 164 -17.08 -14.43 -3.14
C GLY A 164 -18.32 -13.72 -2.60
N LYS A 165 -18.26 -13.15 -1.40
CA LYS A 165 -19.41 -12.47 -0.79
C LYS A 165 -19.78 -11.22 -1.56
N ARG A 166 -21.08 -11.05 -1.71
CA ARG A 166 -21.69 -9.88 -2.32
C ARG A 166 -22.72 -9.29 -1.36
N ARG A 167 -22.78 -7.97 -1.27
CA ARG A 167 -23.77 -7.28 -0.48
C ARG A 167 -25.04 -7.01 -1.30
N PRO A 168 -26.21 -7.11 -0.70
CA PRO A 168 -27.46 -6.70 -1.36
C PRO A 168 -27.56 -5.17 -1.41
N VAL A 169 -28.00 -4.63 -2.54
CA VAL A 169 -28.18 -3.20 -2.78
C VAL A 169 -29.51 -2.95 -3.49
N ILE A 170 -30.18 -1.88 -3.12
CA ILE A 170 -31.33 -1.33 -3.87
C ILE A 170 -30.90 0.02 -4.43
N HIS A 171 -30.59 0.11 -5.73
CA HIS A 171 -30.05 1.32 -6.35
C HIS A 171 -31.02 2.49 -6.40
N ASN A 172 -32.33 2.23 -6.48
CA ASN A 172 -33.33 3.27 -6.52
C ASN A 172 -34.47 2.94 -5.59
N GLN A 173 -34.30 3.22 -4.33
CA GLN A 173 -35.26 2.92 -3.25
C GLN A 173 -36.59 3.62 -3.41
N ALA A 174 -36.64 4.78 -4.11
CA ALA A 174 -37.88 5.51 -4.36
C ALA A 174 -38.73 4.91 -5.50
N LYS A 175 -38.14 4.06 -6.34
CA LYS A 175 -38.80 3.53 -7.54
C LYS A 175 -38.86 2.02 -7.62
N SER A 176 -38.05 1.29 -6.83
CA SER A 176 -37.96 -0.16 -6.95
C SER A 176 -37.54 -0.80 -5.63
N ASN A 177 -38.09 -1.99 -5.36
CA ASN A 177 -37.66 -2.89 -4.28
C ASN A 177 -36.73 -3.99 -4.83
N LYS A 178 -36.24 -3.89 -6.08
CA LYS A 178 -35.38 -4.88 -6.69
C LYS A 178 -34.05 -4.89 -5.98
N VAL A 179 -33.70 -6.03 -5.38
CA VAL A 179 -32.40 -6.27 -4.77
C VAL A 179 -31.43 -6.74 -5.86
N GLU A 180 -30.32 -6.05 -5.99
CA GLU A 180 -29.16 -6.45 -6.78
C GLU A 180 -27.99 -6.78 -5.85
N TYR A 181 -27.00 -7.52 -6.35
CA TYR A 181 -25.87 -7.93 -5.53
C TYR A 181 -24.59 -7.36 -6.12
N GLU A 182 -23.91 -6.53 -5.34
CA GLU A 182 -22.62 -5.92 -5.69
C GLU A 182 -21.45 -6.62 -5.02
N ILE A 183 -20.25 -6.43 -5.60
CA ILE A 183 -19.00 -6.92 -5.03
C ILE A 183 -18.72 -6.28 -3.66
N GLY A 184 -17.97 -6.99 -2.81
CA GLY A 184 -17.60 -6.52 -1.48
C GLY A 184 -18.42 -7.13 -0.35
N GLU A 185 -17.82 -7.30 0.80
CA GLU A 185 -18.51 -7.75 2.01
C GLU A 185 -19.22 -6.59 2.70
N TYR A 186 -18.54 -5.43 2.71
CA TYR A 186 -19.06 -4.21 3.35
C TYR A 186 -18.54 -2.95 2.65
N MET A 187 -19.05 -1.82 3.06
CA MET A 187 -18.57 -0.48 2.72
C MET A 187 -18.90 0.47 3.87
N TYR A 188 -18.14 1.52 3.98
CA TYR A 188 -18.44 2.65 4.86
C TYR A 188 -18.94 3.82 4.02
N SER A 189 -20.22 3.80 3.66
CA SER A 189 -20.83 4.85 2.82
C SER A 189 -20.63 6.23 3.40
N GLY A 190 -20.12 7.15 2.59
CA GLY A 190 -19.82 8.52 2.98
C GLY A 190 -18.57 8.71 3.84
N LYS A 191 -17.76 7.65 4.02
CA LYS A 191 -16.43 7.74 4.63
C LYS A 191 -15.36 7.60 3.55
N HIS A 192 -14.46 8.56 3.49
CA HIS A 192 -13.43 8.56 2.45
C HIS A 192 -12.42 7.41 2.65
N SER A 193 -11.97 6.81 1.55
CA SER A 193 -11.08 5.65 1.56
C SER A 193 -9.76 5.87 2.32
N VAL A 194 -9.21 7.09 2.25
CA VAL A 194 -7.99 7.46 2.99
C VAL A 194 -8.18 7.30 4.49
N ASP A 195 -9.32 7.76 5.03
CA ASP A 195 -9.61 7.66 6.47
C ASP A 195 -9.80 6.20 6.90
N ILE A 196 -10.45 5.40 6.05
CA ILE A 196 -10.67 3.98 6.32
C ILE A 196 -9.33 3.24 6.41
N PHE A 197 -8.50 3.37 5.40
CA PHE A 197 -7.21 2.66 5.35
C PHE A 197 -6.22 3.16 6.42
N THR A 198 -6.23 4.47 6.69
CA THR A 198 -5.42 5.05 7.78
C THR A 198 -5.86 4.52 9.14
N HIS A 199 -7.17 4.46 9.39
CA HIS A 199 -7.72 3.91 10.64
C HIS A 199 -7.26 2.47 10.85
N GLU A 200 -7.41 1.59 9.86
CA GLU A 200 -7.01 0.19 9.98
C GLU A 200 -5.49 0.03 10.17
N ALA A 201 -4.70 0.87 9.52
CA ALA A 201 -3.24 0.87 9.69
C ALA A 201 -2.84 1.29 11.11
N VAL A 202 -3.44 2.36 11.65
CA VAL A 202 -3.17 2.86 13.00
C VAL A 202 -3.61 1.83 14.06
N GLU A 203 -4.81 1.27 13.93
CA GLU A 203 -5.32 0.22 14.80
C GLU A 203 -4.38 -1.00 14.81
N TYR A 204 -3.92 -1.44 13.65
CA TYR A 204 -2.95 -2.52 13.57
C TYR A 204 -1.65 -2.19 14.31
N ILE A 205 -1.08 -1.01 14.09
CA ILE A 205 0.15 -0.58 14.77
C ILE A 205 -0.03 -0.57 16.30
N GLN A 206 -1.17 -0.06 16.78
CA GLN A 206 -1.47 -0.03 18.21
C GLN A 206 -1.55 -1.45 18.80
N GLN A 207 -2.16 -2.40 18.08
CA GLN A 207 -2.23 -3.80 18.49
C GLN A 207 -0.87 -4.52 18.50
N GLN A 208 0.15 -3.98 17.81
CA GLN A 208 1.51 -4.52 17.83
C GLN A 208 2.39 -3.94 18.94
N LYS A 209 1.95 -2.90 19.66
CA LYS A 209 2.77 -2.13 20.61
C LYS A 209 3.48 -2.99 21.65
N ASP A 210 2.79 -3.98 22.17
CA ASP A 210 3.31 -4.85 23.24
C ASP A 210 3.80 -6.22 22.73
N LYS A 211 3.87 -6.41 21.40
CA LYS A 211 4.34 -7.64 20.79
C LYS A 211 5.83 -7.53 20.46
N ASN A 212 6.57 -8.60 20.75
CA ASN A 212 7.99 -8.69 20.40
C ASN A 212 8.24 -9.12 18.96
N GLN A 213 7.20 -9.57 18.24
CA GLN A 213 7.31 -10.00 16.87
C GLN A 213 7.37 -8.77 15.93
N PRO A 214 8.35 -8.70 15.03
CA PRO A 214 8.39 -7.65 14.03
C PRO A 214 7.24 -7.79 13.04
N PHE A 215 6.77 -6.67 12.47
CA PHE A 215 5.70 -6.69 11.48
C PHE A 215 6.09 -6.01 10.17
N PHE A 216 5.43 -6.45 9.11
CA PHE A 216 5.35 -5.79 7.82
C PHE A 216 3.92 -5.33 7.58
N LEU A 217 3.71 -4.02 7.51
CA LEU A 217 2.44 -3.38 7.24
C LEU A 217 2.47 -2.77 5.83
N SER A 218 1.53 -3.16 4.98
CA SER A 218 1.30 -2.53 3.67
C SER A 218 0.03 -1.70 3.73
N VAL A 219 0.17 -0.39 3.53
CA VAL A 219 -0.94 0.57 3.44
C VAL A 219 -0.99 1.09 2.01
N ALA A 220 -1.96 0.67 1.24
CA ALA A 220 -2.05 1.00 -0.17
C ALA A 220 -3.26 1.88 -0.47
N TYR A 221 -3.03 3.19 -0.49
CA TYR A 221 -4.06 4.17 -0.78
C TYR A 221 -4.51 4.10 -2.23
N MET A 222 -5.79 4.38 -2.47
CA MET A 222 -6.34 4.61 -3.80
C MET A 222 -6.04 6.04 -4.28
N SER A 223 -5.98 7.00 -3.35
CA SER A 223 -5.67 8.40 -3.67
C SER A 223 -4.19 8.59 -4.03
N PRO A 224 -3.89 9.54 -4.94
CA PRO A 224 -4.78 10.49 -5.62
C PRO A 224 -5.35 10.00 -6.98
N HIS A 225 -5.50 8.68 -7.20
CA HIS A 225 -6.15 8.12 -8.39
C HIS A 225 -7.60 8.61 -8.55
N ASP A 226 -8.10 8.62 -9.76
CA ASP A 226 -9.51 8.93 -10.07
C ASP A 226 -10.50 7.97 -9.39
N PRO A 227 -11.74 8.46 -9.12
CA PRO A 227 -12.22 9.83 -9.25
C PRO A 227 -11.61 10.73 -8.17
N ARG A 228 -11.13 11.92 -8.57
CA ARG A 228 -10.42 12.85 -7.67
C ARG A 228 -11.37 13.59 -6.74
N SER A 229 -12.16 12.85 -5.99
CA SER A 229 -12.98 13.39 -4.92
C SER A 229 -12.19 13.38 -3.60
N MET A 230 -12.37 14.41 -2.81
CA MET A 230 -11.65 14.57 -1.54
C MET A 230 -12.54 15.26 -0.50
N PRO A 231 -12.26 15.09 0.80
CA PRO A 231 -12.95 15.84 1.85
C PRO A 231 -12.80 17.35 1.67
N ASP A 232 -13.87 18.10 2.00
CA ASP A 232 -13.95 19.54 1.82
C ASP A 232 -12.81 20.31 2.51
N GLU A 233 -12.30 19.78 3.63
CA GLU A 233 -11.17 20.37 4.36
C GLU A 233 -9.89 20.49 3.52
N TYR A 234 -9.64 19.54 2.61
CA TYR A 234 -8.51 19.60 1.69
C TYR A 234 -8.80 20.52 0.50
N MET A 235 -10.04 20.59 0.03
CA MET A 235 -10.45 21.53 -1.02
C MET A 235 -10.26 22.99 -0.57
N GLN A 236 -10.54 23.28 0.69
CA GLN A 236 -10.42 24.63 1.26
C GLN A 236 -8.96 25.10 1.45
N LEU A 237 -7.98 24.20 1.35
CA LEU A 237 -6.56 24.59 1.43
C LEU A 237 -6.08 25.38 0.21
N TYR A 238 -6.84 25.33 -0.90
CA TYR A 238 -6.42 25.90 -2.19
C TYR A 238 -7.47 26.89 -2.71
N ASP A 239 -7.05 28.12 -2.94
CA ASP A 239 -7.84 29.09 -3.69
C ASP A 239 -7.66 28.81 -5.19
N GLN A 240 -8.72 28.37 -5.84
CA GLN A 240 -8.73 28.05 -7.27
C GLN A 240 -8.24 29.21 -8.14
N SER A 241 -8.49 30.46 -7.73
CA SER A 241 -8.06 31.66 -8.47
C SER A 241 -6.54 31.87 -8.45
N GLN A 242 -5.83 31.25 -7.51
CA GLN A 242 -4.39 31.34 -7.34
C GLN A 242 -3.62 30.19 -8.01
N ILE A 243 -4.34 29.19 -8.52
CA ILE A 243 -3.71 28.05 -9.19
C ILE A 243 -3.18 28.50 -10.55
N GLN A 244 -1.89 28.35 -10.75
CA GLN A 244 -1.24 28.67 -12.02
C GLN A 244 -1.16 27.43 -12.91
N LEU A 245 -1.57 27.61 -14.17
CA LEU A 245 -1.37 26.57 -15.16
C LEU A 245 0.14 26.39 -15.44
N PRO A 246 0.61 25.15 -15.60
CA PRO A 246 2.01 24.93 -15.90
C PRO A 246 2.38 25.53 -17.27
N PRO A 247 3.64 25.98 -17.47
CA PRO A 247 4.06 26.66 -18.70
C PRO A 247 3.86 25.86 -19.99
N ASN A 248 3.75 24.53 -19.88
CA ASN A 248 3.53 23.62 -20.99
C ASN A 248 2.06 23.21 -21.15
N PHE A 249 1.15 23.86 -20.43
CA PHE A 249 -0.29 23.59 -20.60
C PHE A 249 -0.75 23.99 -22.00
N MET A 250 -1.53 23.11 -22.62
CA MET A 250 -2.20 23.36 -23.90
C MET A 250 -3.65 22.88 -23.77
N GLU A 251 -4.61 23.66 -24.24
CA GLU A 251 -6.04 23.27 -24.25
C GLU A 251 -6.29 22.03 -25.11
N LYS A 252 -5.53 21.93 -26.21
CA LYS A 252 -5.56 20.78 -27.09
C LYS A 252 -4.15 20.33 -27.43
N HIS A 253 -3.95 19.04 -27.51
CA HIS A 253 -2.67 18.46 -27.91
C HIS A 253 -2.31 18.87 -29.35
N PRO A 254 -1.04 19.17 -29.66
CA PRO A 254 -0.63 19.62 -31.00
C PRO A 254 -0.69 18.53 -32.08
N PHE A 255 -0.88 17.28 -31.69
CA PHE A 255 -1.06 16.13 -32.57
C PHE A 255 -2.10 15.18 -32.00
N ASP A 256 -2.65 14.33 -32.87
CA ASP A 256 -3.58 13.26 -32.52
C ASP A 256 -2.93 11.92 -32.83
N ASN A 257 -2.81 11.06 -31.83
CA ASN A 257 -2.33 9.69 -31.96
C ASN A 257 -3.46 8.65 -31.94
N GLY A 258 -4.74 9.11 -31.99
CA GLY A 258 -5.93 8.29 -31.90
C GLY A 258 -6.41 7.98 -30.48
N GLU A 259 -5.68 8.39 -29.46
CA GLU A 259 -5.99 8.12 -28.03
C GLU A 259 -6.17 9.39 -27.19
N LEU A 260 -5.62 10.53 -27.64
CA LEU A 260 -5.56 11.78 -26.86
C LEU A 260 -6.90 12.47 -26.61
N GLU A 261 -7.95 12.11 -27.33
CA GLU A 261 -9.31 12.61 -27.10
C GLU A 261 -10.20 11.59 -26.35
N ILE A 262 -9.67 10.40 -26.08
CA ILE A 262 -10.32 9.38 -25.28
C ILE A 262 -9.87 9.60 -23.83
N ARG A 263 -10.82 9.58 -22.91
CA ARG A 263 -10.47 9.62 -21.48
C ARG A 263 -9.58 8.44 -21.17
N ASP A 264 -8.36 8.75 -20.72
CA ASP A 264 -7.34 7.79 -20.41
C ASP A 264 -7.45 7.36 -18.94
N GLU A 265 -7.48 6.07 -18.73
CA GLU A 265 -7.30 5.44 -17.42
C GLU A 265 -6.48 4.19 -17.49
#